data_7d1dd8e590a474da4898e94309bd81b5
#
_entry.id   7d1dd8e590a474da4898e94309bd81b5
#
_cell.length_a   1.000
_cell.length_b   1.000
_cell.length_c   1.000
_cell.angle_alpha   90.00
_cell.angle_beta   90.00
_cell.angle_gamma   90.00
#
_symmetry.space_group_name_H-M   'P 1'
#
loop_
_entity.id
_entity.type
_entity.pdbx_description
1 polymer ?
#
loop_
_entity_poly.entity_id
_entity_poly.type
_entity_poly.pdbx_seq_one_letter_code
_entity_poly.pdbx_strand_id
1 'polypeptide(L)'
;FDNSAISFIKTNHIKNVYPFLESFLNNNNFLNLKIAPLVKTESEIENSTITGLQASFANVTTDYKADFVELNKLEQMGCKIKEYKIELSLKEVNTSFPKNLLSFRSKNKHNLKKISISTLNEDIDLLSNTFTKSVPIRLSNNYEKDYAVIENTLKNELLKAIH
;
A
#
# COMPACT_ATOMS: atom_id res chain seq x y z
N PHE A 1 -16.77 -2.21 23.69
CA PHE A 1 -16.26 -2.17 22.31
C PHE A 1 -15.52 -3.46 22.06
N ASP A 2 -16.15 -4.41 21.37
CA ASP A 2 -15.55 -5.72 21.10
C ASP A 2 -14.60 -5.75 19.91
N ASN A 3 -14.38 -4.67 19.21
CA ASN A 3 -13.46 -4.62 18.09
C ASN A 3 -12.71 -3.31 18.03
N SER A 4 -11.42 -3.44 18.13
CA SER A 4 -10.38 -2.44 18.14
C SER A 4 -10.00 -1.92 16.75
N ALA A 5 -10.92 -1.82 15.81
CA ALA A 5 -10.62 -1.32 14.48
C ALA A 5 -11.23 0.08 14.25
N ILE A 6 -10.43 0.97 13.66
CA ILE A 6 -10.79 2.34 13.34
C ILE A 6 -10.56 2.57 11.85
N SER A 7 -11.55 3.14 11.15
CA SER A 7 -11.37 3.67 9.81
C SER A 7 -11.31 5.20 9.82
N PHE A 8 -10.52 5.77 8.93
CA PHE A 8 -10.39 7.22 8.79
C PHE A 8 -10.07 7.61 7.35
N ILE A 9 -10.35 8.86 7.03
CA ILE A 9 -9.97 9.45 5.74
C ILE A 9 -8.56 9.98 5.85
N LYS A 10 -7.66 9.48 5.03
CA LYS A 10 -6.31 10.02 4.87
C LYS A 10 -6.35 11.22 3.93
N THR A 11 -5.88 12.35 4.41
CA THR A 11 -5.64 13.54 3.57
C THR A 11 -4.15 13.73 3.31
N ASN A 12 -3.80 14.40 2.21
CA ASN A 12 -2.39 14.69 1.87
C ASN A 12 -1.69 15.58 2.90
N HIS A 13 -2.44 16.23 3.80
CA HIS A 13 -1.92 17.14 4.81
C HIS A 13 -1.54 16.47 6.12
N ILE A 14 -2.01 15.25 6.39
CA ILE A 14 -1.72 14.51 7.62
C ILE A 14 -0.72 13.40 7.29
N LYS A 15 0.57 13.63 7.56
CA LYS A 15 1.63 12.66 7.25
C LYS A 15 1.67 11.46 8.21
N ASN A 16 1.32 11.65 9.49
CA ASN A 16 1.40 10.64 10.54
C ASN A 16 0.09 10.56 11.34
N VAL A 17 -0.90 9.90 10.76
CA VAL A 17 -2.24 9.78 11.39
C VAL A 17 -2.20 8.93 12.65
N TYR A 18 -1.45 7.84 12.66
CA TYR A 18 -1.42 6.90 13.78
C TYR A 18 -0.95 7.52 15.10
N PRO A 19 0.22 8.19 15.19
CA PRO A 19 0.64 8.83 16.42
C PRO A 19 -0.31 9.92 16.90
N PHE A 20 -0.95 10.65 15.98
CA PHE A 20 -1.96 11.65 16.32
C PHE A 20 -3.19 10.99 16.96
N LEU A 21 -3.74 9.94 16.37
CA LEU A 21 -4.89 9.21 16.90
C LEU A 21 -4.56 8.54 18.23
N GLU A 22 -3.39 7.93 18.37
CA GLU A 22 -2.92 7.34 19.62
C GLU A 22 -2.85 8.40 20.74
N SER A 23 -2.22 9.55 20.44
CA SER A 23 -2.15 10.65 21.41
C SER A 23 -3.51 11.20 21.78
N PHE A 24 -4.40 11.40 20.79
CA PHE A 24 -5.76 11.89 21.02
C PHE A 24 -6.58 10.93 21.89
N LEU A 25 -6.53 9.64 21.59
CA LEU A 25 -7.28 8.63 22.34
C LEU A 25 -6.72 8.45 23.76
N ASN A 26 -5.40 8.42 23.92
CA ASN A 26 -4.77 8.29 25.22
C ASN A 26 -5.00 9.51 26.12
N ASN A 27 -5.00 10.72 25.55
CA ASN A 27 -5.30 11.95 26.29
C ASN A 27 -6.78 12.04 26.74
N ASN A 28 -7.67 11.28 26.12
CA ASN A 28 -9.09 11.21 26.49
C ASN A 28 -9.42 9.96 27.34
N ASN A 29 -8.47 9.49 28.15
CA ASN A 29 -8.62 8.37 29.08
C ASN A 29 -8.76 6.97 28.45
N PHE A 30 -8.39 6.79 27.21
CA PHE A 30 -8.21 5.47 26.59
C PHE A 30 -6.76 5.01 26.79
N LEU A 31 -6.42 4.58 28.00
CA LEU A 31 -5.07 4.28 28.43
C LEU A 31 -4.42 3.14 27.61
N ASN A 32 -3.22 3.40 27.09
CA ASN A 32 -2.35 2.42 26.42
C ASN A 32 -2.85 1.79 25.10
N LEU A 33 -3.68 2.52 24.37
CA LEU A 33 -4.04 2.09 23.00
C LEU A 33 -2.84 2.23 22.05
N LYS A 34 -2.60 1.19 21.29
CA LYS A 34 -1.70 1.20 20.13
C LYS A 34 -2.50 1.00 18.86
N ILE A 35 -2.27 1.84 17.87
CA ILE A 35 -2.95 1.76 16.57
C ILE A 35 -1.96 1.20 15.56
N ALA A 36 -2.31 0.09 14.93
CA ALA A 36 -1.54 -0.50 13.85
C ALA A 36 -2.40 -0.59 12.58
N PRO A 37 -1.80 -0.47 11.38
CA PRO A 37 -2.53 -0.70 10.15
C PRO A 37 -3.00 -2.17 10.07
N LEU A 38 -4.16 -2.38 9.47
CA LEU A 38 -4.56 -3.72 9.05
C LEU A 38 -3.61 -4.20 7.95
N VAL A 39 -3.24 -5.46 8.00
CA VAL A 39 -2.33 -6.08 7.03
C VAL A 39 -3.02 -7.24 6.34
N LYS A 40 -2.67 -7.44 5.07
CA LYS A 40 -3.07 -8.62 4.31
C LYS A 40 -2.14 -9.79 4.62
N THR A 41 -2.70 -10.96 4.75
CA THR A 41 -1.93 -12.21 4.81
C THR A 41 -1.31 -12.53 3.45
N GLU A 42 -0.25 -13.33 3.42
CA GLU A 42 0.34 -13.76 2.15
C GLU A 42 -0.66 -14.55 1.30
N SER A 43 -1.52 -15.35 1.92
CA SER A 43 -2.59 -16.09 1.24
C SER A 43 -3.60 -15.16 0.58
N GLU A 44 -4.00 -14.07 1.21
CA GLU A 44 -4.88 -13.07 0.59
C GLU A 44 -4.21 -12.38 -0.60
N ILE A 45 -2.91 -12.08 -0.50
CA ILE A 45 -2.13 -11.50 -1.59
C ILE A 45 -2.00 -12.50 -2.75
N GLU A 46 -1.75 -13.78 -2.47
CA GLU A 46 -1.66 -14.85 -3.48
C GLU A 46 -2.96 -15.03 -4.25
N ASN A 47 -4.10 -14.81 -3.61
CA ASN A 47 -5.43 -14.95 -4.21
C ASN A 47 -5.95 -13.64 -4.83
N SER A 48 -5.19 -12.54 -4.78
CA SER A 48 -5.63 -11.26 -5.33
C SER A 48 -5.47 -11.17 -6.85
N THR A 49 -6.40 -10.48 -7.50
CA THR A 49 -6.30 -10.16 -8.94
C THR A 49 -5.47 -8.89 -9.12
N ILE A 50 -4.21 -9.07 -9.49
CA ILE A 50 -3.25 -7.97 -9.66
C ILE A 50 -3.45 -7.31 -11.01
N THR A 51 -3.62 -5.98 -11.02
CA THR A 51 -3.77 -5.15 -12.22
C THR A 51 -2.59 -4.21 -12.46
N GLY A 52 -1.74 -4.01 -11.44
CA GLY A 52 -0.58 -3.15 -11.54
C GLY A 52 0.52 -3.54 -10.57
N LEU A 53 1.74 -3.13 -10.89
CA LEU A 53 2.93 -3.33 -10.07
C LEU A 53 3.76 -2.05 -10.06
N GLN A 54 4.13 -1.59 -8.89
CA GLN A 54 5.17 -0.57 -8.70
C GLN A 54 6.32 -1.14 -7.87
N ALA A 55 7.55 -0.92 -8.32
CA ALA A 55 8.73 -1.25 -7.54
C ALA A 55 9.76 -0.13 -7.64
N SER A 56 10.45 0.17 -6.54
CA SER A 56 11.62 1.03 -6.56
C SER A 56 12.78 0.38 -5.83
N PHE A 57 13.96 0.51 -6.43
CA PHE A 57 15.18 -0.11 -5.98
C PHE A 57 16.19 0.96 -5.56
N ALA A 58 16.80 0.77 -4.39
CA ALA A 58 17.95 1.54 -3.95
C ALA A 58 19.22 0.79 -4.31
N ASN A 59 20.28 1.52 -4.64
CA ASN A 59 21.60 0.93 -4.88
C ASN A 59 21.56 -0.17 -5.95
N VAL A 60 21.34 0.24 -7.20
CA VAL A 60 21.38 -0.68 -8.35
C VAL A 60 22.78 -1.28 -8.42
N THR A 61 22.95 -2.49 -7.89
CA THR A 61 24.20 -3.23 -7.93
C THR A 61 24.45 -3.79 -9.33
N THR A 62 25.70 -4.10 -9.64
CA THR A 62 26.11 -4.67 -10.94
C THR A 62 25.32 -5.90 -11.35
N ASP A 63 24.87 -6.72 -10.41
CA ASP A 63 24.13 -7.95 -10.70
C ASP A 63 22.73 -7.68 -11.27
N TYR A 64 22.08 -6.59 -10.81
CA TYR A 64 20.79 -6.15 -11.39
C TYR A 64 20.93 -5.40 -12.70
N LYS A 65 22.09 -4.79 -12.93
CA LYS A 65 22.35 -4.06 -14.18
C LYS A 65 22.44 -4.98 -15.39
N ALA A 66 22.86 -6.23 -15.16
CA ALA A 66 22.97 -7.20 -16.26
C ALA A 66 21.60 -7.49 -16.90
N ASP A 67 20.52 -7.43 -16.12
CA ASP A 67 19.17 -7.70 -16.59
C ASP A 67 18.50 -6.46 -17.26
N PHE A 68 19.11 -5.28 -17.13
CA PHE A 68 18.58 -4.01 -17.65
C PHE A 68 19.63 -3.32 -18.53
N VAL A 69 19.70 -3.74 -19.78
CA VAL A 69 20.65 -3.22 -20.79
C VAL A 69 20.60 -1.70 -20.92
N GLU A 70 19.40 -1.10 -20.79
CA GLU A 70 19.16 0.33 -20.86
C GLU A 70 19.83 1.09 -19.71
N LEU A 71 19.82 0.55 -18.50
CA LEU A 71 20.49 1.17 -17.34
C LEU A 71 22.00 1.19 -17.50
N ASN A 72 22.57 0.12 -18.04
CA ASN A 72 24.00 0.05 -18.35
C ASN A 72 24.40 1.09 -19.40
N LYS A 73 23.58 1.30 -20.42
CA LYS A 73 23.83 2.34 -21.44
C LYS A 73 23.85 3.74 -20.84
N LEU A 74 22.90 4.05 -19.92
CA LEU A 74 22.88 5.35 -19.25
C LEU A 74 24.13 5.59 -18.39
N GLU A 75 24.60 4.56 -17.68
CA GLU A 75 25.84 4.69 -16.90
C GLU A 75 27.09 4.85 -17.78
N GLN A 76 27.15 4.18 -18.93
CA GLN A 76 28.21 4.38 -19.92
C GLN A 76 28.23 5.81 -20.48
N MET A 77 27.09 6.51 -20.46
CA MET A 77 27.01 7.94 -20.80
C MET A 77 27.48 8.86 -19.66
N GLY A 78 27.98 8.32 -18.54
CA GLY A 78 28.60 9.06 -17.44
C GLY A 78 27.67 9.45 -16.28
N CYS A 79 26.43 8.94 -16.22
CA CYS A 79 25.55 9.15 -15.09
C CYS A 79 25.70 8.06 -14.01
N LYS A 80 25.37 8.40 -12.75
CA LYS A 80 25.23 7.44 -11.65
C LYS A 80 23.78 7.33 -11.27
N ILE A 81 23.22 6.11 -11.31
CA ILE A 81 21.82 5.85 -11.00
C ILE A 81 21.69 5.67 -9.48
N LYS A 82 20.99 6.61 -8.84
CA LYS A 82 20.71 6.57 -7.40
C LYS A 82 19.48 5.71 -7.07
N GLU A 83 18.47 5.75 -7.91
CA GLU A 83 17.20 5.07 -7.71
C GLU A 83 16.59 4.70 -9.06
N TYR A 84 15.99 3.53 -9.10
CA TYR A 84 15.30 3.02 -10.26
C TYR A 84 13.87 2.65 -9.89
N LYS A 85 12.92 3.08 -10.70
CA LYS A 85 11.49 2.83 -10.49
C LYS A 85 10.88 2.13 -11.69
N ILE A 86 10.08 1.11 -11.41
CA ILE A 86 9.25 0.42 -12.40
C ILE A 86 7.79 0.66 -12.03
N GLU A 87 6.98 0.97 -13.01
CA GLU A 87 5.53 1.02 -12.91
C GLU A 87 4.93 0.29 -14.09
N LEU A 88 4.16 -0.74 -13.83
CA LEU A 88 3.56 -1.62 -14.83
C LEU A 88 2.05 -1.68 -14.65
N SER A 89 1.32 -1.50 -15.75
CA SER A 89 -0.08 -1.88 -15.86
C SER A 89 -0.16 -3.27 -16.47
N LEU A 90 -0.83 -4.19 -15.80
CA LEU A 90 -0.86 -5.59 -16.17
C LEU A 90 -2.21 -5.93 -16.81
N LYS A 91 -2.18 -6.50 -18.00
CA LYS A 91 -3.40 -6.92 -18.73
C LYS A 91 -3.84 -8.31 -18.32
N GLU A 92 -2.88 -9.22 -18.24
CA GLU A 92 -3.11 -10.62 -17.88
C GLU A 92 -2.01 -11.09 -16.95
N VAL A 93 -2.39 -11.81 -15.92
CA VAL A 93 -1.48 -12.32 -14.89
C VAL A 93 -1.80 -13.80 -14.67
N ASN A 94 -0.80 -14.65 -14.75
CA ASN A 94 -1.01 -16.06 -14.46
C ASN A 94 -1.14 -16.30 -12.94
N THR A 95 -1.73 -17.44 -12.57
CA THR A 95 -2.02 -17.77 -11.17
C THR A 95 -0.77 -17.91 -10.28
N SER A 96 0.40 -18.14 -10.86
CA SER A 96 1.67 -18.25 -10.12
C SER A 96 2.34 -16.90 -9.89
N PHE A 97 1.91 -15.83 -10.58
CA PHE A 97 2.56 -14.52 -10.50
C PHE A 97 2.57 -13.93 -9.08
N PRO A 98 1.47 -13.92 -8.31
CA PRO A 98 1.49 -13.37 -6.96
C PRO A 98 2.49 -14.09 -6.05
N LYS A 99 2.54 -15.43 -6.12
CA LYS A 99 3.50 -16.24 -5.37
C LYS A 99 4.95 -15.95 -5.77
N ASN A 100 5.21 -15.86 -7.08
CA ASN A 100 6.53 -15.52 -7.59
C ASN A 100 6.96 -14.11 -7.15
N LEU A 101 6.02 -13.16 -7.11
CA LEU A 101 6.26 -11.79 -6.65
C LEU A 101 6.59 -11.74 -5.15
N LEU A 102 5.91 -12.51 -4.30
CA LEU A 102 6.25 -12.62 -2.89
C LEU A 102 7.65 -13.24 -2.68
N SER A 103 7.99 -14.26 -3.47
CA SER A 103 9.33 -14.84 -3.48
C SER A 103 10.39 -13.82 -3.94
N PHE A 104 10.10 -13.06 -5.00
CA PHE A 104 10.97 -11.98 -5.47
C PHE A 104 11.18 -10.92 -4.40
N ARG A 105 10.10 -10.45 -3.74
CA ARG A 105 10.18 -9.52 -2.60
C ARG A 105 11.13 -10.04 -1.52
N SER A 106 10.96 -11.29 -1.11
CA SER A 106 11.75 -11.91 -0.04
C SER A 106 13.25 -11.96 -0.38
N LYS A 107 13.58 -12.31 -1.62
CA LYS A 107 14.97 -12.39 -2.10
C LYS A 107 15.62 -11.02 -2.23
N ASN A 108 14.85 -9.98 -2.54
CA ASN A 108 15.35 -8.65 -2.89
C ASN A 108 15.07 -7.57 -1.83
N LYS A 109 14.61 -7.97 -0.65
CA LYS A 109 14.18 -7.04 0.44
C LYS A 109 15.21 -5.96 0.76
N HIS A 110 16.51 -6.27 0.68
CA HIS A 110 17.57 -5.30 1.00
C HIS A 110 17.74 -4.20 -0.05
N ASN A 111 17.34 -4.46 -1.28
CA ASN A 111 17.47 -3.52 -2.41
C ASN A 111 16.16 -2.82 -2.75
N LEU A 112 15.04 -3.32 -2.25
CA LEU A 112 13.72 -2.74 -2.48
C LEU A 112 13.46 -1.60 -1.49
N LYS A 113 13.21 -0.39 -2.00
CA LYS A 113 12.67 0.73 -1.23
C LYS A 113 11.16 0.69 -1.15
N LYS A 114 10.54 0.25 -2.22
CA LYS A 114 9.09 0.10 -2.35
C LYS A 114 8.78 -1.05 -3.27
N ILE A 115 7.78 -1.82 -2.94
CA ILE A 115 7.11 -2.73 -3.85
C ILE A 115 5.63 -2.76 -3.49
N SER A 116 4.77 -2.43 -4.43
CA SER A 116 3.32 -2.44 -4.23
C SER A 116 2.62 -3.00 -5.44
N ILE A 117 1.48 -3.60 -5.20
CA ILE A 117 0.57 -4.08 -6.24
C ILE A 117 -0.72 -3.31 -6.18
N SER A 118 -1.32 -3.10 -7.35
CA SER A 118 -2.67 -2.59 -7.48
C SER A 118 -3.60 -3.73 -7.85
N THR A 119 -4.77 -3.75 -7.24
CA THR A 119 -5.91 -4.59 -7.61
C THR A 119 -7.02 -3.68 -8.12
N LEU A 120 -8.21 -4.22 -8.38
CA LEU A 120 -9.36 -3.41 -8.82
C LEU A 120 -9.76 -2.34 -7.78
N ASN A 121 -9.58 -2.60 -6.49
CA ASN A 121 -10.11 -1.76 -5.42
C ASN A 121 -9.07 -1.34 -4.38
N GLU A 122 -7.88 -1.90 -4.40
CA GLU A 122 -6.89 -1.74 -3.34
C GLU A 122 -5.48 -1.63 -3.92
N ASP A 123 -4.65 -0.82 -3.27
CA ASP A 123 -3.20 -0.83 -3.43
C ASP A 123 -2.57 -1.46 -2.18
N ILE A 124 -1.74 -2.45 -2.36
CA ILE A 124 -1.11 -3.21 -1.28
C ILE A 124 0.39 -2.97 -1.32
N ASP A 125 0.93 -2.44 -0.22
CA ASP A 125 2.39 -2.36 -0.01
C ASP A 125 2.91 -3.73 0.43
N LEU A 126 3.70 -4.36 -0.41
CA LEU A 126 4.20 -5.70 -0.12
C LEU A 126 5.36 -5.73 0.90
N LEU A 127 5.98 -4.61 1.24
CA LEU A 127 7.01 -4.59 2.29
C LEU A 127 6.40 -4.69 3.69
N SER A 128 5.24 -4.08 3.89
CA SER A 128 4.51 -4.04 5.16
C SER A 128 3.24 -4.88 5.15
N ASN A 129 2.82 -5.38 3.99
CA ASN A 129 1.52 -6.01 3.74
C ASN A 129 0.32 -5.10 4.07
N THR A 130 0.55 -3.79 4.21
CA THR A 130 -0.51 -2.82 4.42
C THR A 130 -1.24 -2.53 3.12
N PHE A 131 -2.50 -2.16 3.21
CA PHE A 131 -3.29 -1.83 2.02
C PHE A 131 -3.98 -0.47 2.16
N THR A 132 -4.23 0.14 1.02
CA THR A 132 -5.01 1.37 0.88
C THR A 132 -6.15 1.07 -0.07
N LYS A 133 -7.36 1.45 0.31
CA LYS A 133 -8.56 1.29 -0.51
C LYS A 133 -9.08 2.66 -0.93
N SER A 134 -9.37 2.80 -2.21
CA SER A 134 -10.01 4.01 -2.76
C SER A 134 -11.49 3.73 -2.98
N VAL A 135 -12.32 4.54 -2.32
CA VAL A 135 -13.78 4.42 -2.44
C VAL A 135 -14.33 5.75 -2.93
N PRO A 136 -14.96 5.79 -4.11
CA PRO A 136 -15.57 7.01 -4.61
C PRO A 136 -16.82 7.36 -3.79
N ILE A 137 -16.87 8.56 -3.25
CA ILE A 137 -18.02 9.08 -2.49
C ILE A 137 -18.57 10.29 -3.27
N ARG A 138 -19.86 10.24 -3.61
CA ARG A 138 -20.55 11.39 -4.18
C ARG A 138 -21.14 12.25 -3.07
N LEU A 139 -20.71 13.49 -3.01
CA LEU A 139 -21.19 14.48 -2.03
C LEU A 139 -22.24 15.39 -2.69
N SER A 140 -23.23 15.82 -1.92
CA SER A 140 -24.36 16.63 -2.34
C SER A 140 -24.20 18.12 -2.04
N ASN A 141 -23.09 18.52 -1.40
CA ASN A 141 -22.87 19.83 -0.80
C ASN A 141 -23.86 20.18 0.35
N ASN A 142 -24.48 19.16 0.94
CA ASN A 142 -25.26 19.29 2.17
C ASN A 142 -24.49 18.61 3.29
N TYR A 143 -23.97 19.39 4.25
CA TYR A 143 -23.06 18.93 5.28
C TYR A 143 -23.59 17.72 6.06
N GLU A 144 -24.86 17.77 6.52
CA GLU A 144 -25.43 16.68 7.32
C GLU A 144 -25.59 15.39 6.53
N LYS A 145 -26.11 15.49 5.29
CA LYS A 145 -26.27 14.34 4.40
C LYS A 145 -24.93 13.77 3.98
N ASP A 146 -23.98 14.64 3.66
CA ASP A 146 -22.65 14.25 3.21
C ASP A 146 -21.87 13.58 4.34
N TYR A 147 -22.01 14.07 5.60
CA TYR A 147 -21.41 13.43 6.77
C TYR A 147 -21.95 12.00 6.96
N ALA A 148 -23.26 11.82 6.90
CA ALA A 148 -23.88 10.50 7.04
C ALA A 148 -23.45 9.53 5.92
N VAL A 149 -23.29 10.00 4.68
CA VAL A 149 -22.79 9.21 3.55
C VAL A 149 -21.34 8.77 3.81
N ILE A 150 -20.49 9.68 4.26
CA ILE A 150 -19.09 9.39 4.59
C ILE A 150 -19.00 8.37 5.72
N GLU A 151 -19.72 8.59 6.83
CA GLU A 151 -19.73 7.71 7.99
C GLU A 151 -20.16 6.29 7.62
N ASN A 152 -21.29 6.16 6.94
CA ASN A 152 -21.80 4.84 6.50
C ASN A 152 -20.83 4.15 5.53
N THR A 153 -20.22 4.87 4.63
CA THR A 153 -19.24 4.31 3.70
C THR A 153 -18.02 3.78 4.45
N LEU A 154 -17.43 4.57 5.35
CA LEU A 154 -16.29 4.16 6.16
C LEU A 154 -16.62 2.94 7.02
N LYS A 155 -17.79 2.92 7.66
CA LYS A 155 -18.25 1.79 8.48
C LYS A 155 -18.39 0.51 7.67
N ASN A 156 -19.02 0.59 6.49
CA ASN A 156 -19.22 -0.56 5.62
C ASN A 156 -17.89 -1.11 5.07
N GLU A 157 -16.97 -0.23 4.68
CA GLU A 157 -15.66 -0.65 4.19
C GLU A 157 -14.78 -1.23 5.30
N LEU A 158 -14.87 -0.70 6.52
CA LEU A 158 -14.20 -1.27 7.68
C LEU A 158 -14.71 -2.69 7.99
N LEU A 159 -16.03 -2.90 8.01
CA LEU A 159 -16.61 -4.21 8.24
C LEU A 159 -16.16 -5.25 7.20
N LYS A 160 -16.05 -4.86 5.93
CA LYS A 160 -15.52 -5.74 4.87
C LYS A 160 -14.03 -6.06 5.02
N ALA A 161 -13.27 -5.20 5.69
CA ALA A 161 -11.83 -5.39 5.88
C ALA A 161 -11.47 -6.28 7.08
N ILE A 162 -12.40 -6.45 8.03
CA ILE A 162 -12.18 -7.24 9.27
C ILE A 162 -12.88 -8.61 9.23
N HIS A 163 -13.69 -8.89 8.21
CA HIS A 163 -14.33 -10.17 7.93
C HIS A 163 -13.79 -10.79 6.65
#